data_886f66805dbffaeb8d1185c8e1dd884a
#
_entry.id   886f66805dbffaeb8d1185c8e1dd884a
#
_cell.length_a   1.000
_cell.length_b   1.000
_cell.length_c   1.000
_cell.angle_alpha   90.00
_cell.angle_beta   90.00
_cell.angle_gamma   90.00
#
_symmetry.space_group_name_H-M   'P 1'
#
loop_
_entity.id
_entity.type
_entity.pdbx_description
1 polymer ?
#
loop_
_entity_poly.entity_id
_entity_poly.type
_entity_poly.pdbx_seq_one_letter_code
_entity_poly.pdbx_strand_id
1 'polypeptide(L)'
;MVMAAVALGGIAATKVVAHRGYWKTGGSAQNSIAALVKADSIGCYGSEFDVWMSADGAIVVNHDPSFKGKRMEQTSFDELTALTLANGENLPSLEQYFDAARKCGTRLILELKVHSTPEREAEAVGKIVEMVKKYGYEDRMEYISFSLNACKEFVKQAPEGTPVLYLNGELSPAELKELGISGLDYHLSVLKKHPDWIEEAHKLGMVVNSWTIDNAADMVWLIEHGVDLITTNEPVVLQKLLSGTYGEK
;
A
#
# COMPACT_ATOMS: atom_id res chain seq x y z
N MET A 1 22.34 -32.70 -5.26
CA MET A 1 22.01 -32.50 -3.83
C MET A 1 20.53 -32.11 -3.77
N VAL A 2 19.67 -33.03 -3.40
CA VAL A 2 18.20 -32.79 -3.34
C VAL A 2 17.94 -31.97 -2.07
N MET A 3 17.49 -30.73 -2.22
CA MET A 3 16.98 -29.97 -1.08
C MET A 3 15.64 -30.61 -0.66
N ALA A 4 15.63 -31.17 0.53
CA ALA A 4 14.39 -31.63 1.15
C ALA A 4 13.48 -30.42 1.43
N ALA A 5 12.29 -30.44 0.85
CA ALA A 5 11.23 -29.52 1.22
C ALA A 5 10.82 -29.82 2.66
N VAL A 6 11.23 -29.00 3.59
CA VAL A 6 10.67 -29.00 4.95
C VAL A 6 9.29 -28.37 4.84
N ALA A 7 8.25 -29.16 4.97
CA ALA A 7 6.90 -28.68 5.15
C ALA A 7 6.80 -27.99 6.51
N LEU A 8 6.98 -26.67 6.53
CA LEU A 8 6.66 -25.82 7.66
C LEU A 8 5.14 -25.65 7.72
N GLY A 9 4.55 -26.12 8.80
CA GLY A 9 3.11 -25.99 9.03
C GLY A 9 2.67 -24.53 9.04
N GLY A 10 1.70 -24.19 8.18
CA GLY A 10 0.74 -23.13 8.44
C GLY A 10 1.17 -21.68 8.25
N ILE A 11 2.33 -21.34 7.72
CA ILE A 11 2.64 -19.95 7.36
C ILE A 11 1.97 -19.67 6.01
N ALA A 12 1.07 -18.70 5.97
CA ALA A 12 0.47 -18.25 4.71
C ALA A 12 1.58 -17.78 3.76
N ALA A 13 1.48 -18.13 2.47
CA ALA A 13 2.48 -17.71 1.50
C ALA A 13 2.52 -16.18 1.39
N THR A 14 3.71 -15.59 1.39
CA THR A 14 3.93 -14.16 1.16
C THR A 14 3.25 -13.71 -0.13
N LYS A 15 2.60 -12.55 -0.12
CA LYS A 15 1.85 -12.00 -1.25
C LYS A 15 2.52 -10.76 -1.80
N VAL A 16 2.26 -10.46 -3.07
CA VAL A 16 2.88 -9.37 -3.83
C VAL A 16 2.01 -8.14 -3.83
N VAL A 17 2.55 -7.01 -3.36
CA VAL A 17 1.93 -5.69 -3.46
C VAL A 17 2.73 -4.85 -4.46
N ALA A 18 2.07 -4.33 -5.49
CA ALA A 18 2.69 -3.44 -6.47
C ALA A 18 2.73 -2.00 -5.91
N HIS A 19 3.92 -1.50 -5.58
CA HIS A 19 4.17 -0.14 -5.07
C HIS A 19 3.82 0.91 -6.11
N ARG A 20 2.84 1.76 -5.85
CA ARG A 20 2.26 2.75 -6.79
C ARG A 20 1.74 2.12 -8.08
N GLY A 21 1.23 0.87 -7.97
CA GLY A 21 0.86 0.02 -9.10
C GLY A 21 2.05 -0.57 -9.85
N TYR A 22 1.81 -1.32 -10.92
CA TYR A 22 2.89 -1.85 -11.78
C TYR A 22 3.28 -0.80 -12.83
N TRP A 23 4.08 0.17 -12.42
CA TRP A 23 4.45 1.34 -13.22
C TRP A 23 5.73 1.17 -14.04
N LYS A 24 6.67 0.28 -13.65
CA LYS A 24 7.90 0.01 -14.41
C LYS A 24 7.65 -0.82 -15.67
N THR A 25 6.66 -0.43 -16.46
CA THR A 25 6.31 -1.08 -17.72
C THR A 25 5.77 -0.08 -18.73
N GLY A 26 5.88 -0.37 -20.03
CA GLY A 26 5.52 0.57 -21.10
C GLY A 26 4.10 1.12 -20.99
N GLY A 27 3.92 2.44 -21.15
CA GLY A 27 2.62 3.12 -21.05
C GLY A 27 2.07 3.29 -19.65
N SER A 28 2.89 3.12 -18.60
CA SER A 28 2.51 3.25 -17.21
C SER A 28 3.34 4.32 -16.51
N ALA A 29 2.81 4.90 -15.44
CA ALA A 29 3.50 5.81 -14.53
C ALA A 29 3.11 5.50 -13.09
N GLN A 30 3.91 5.93 -12.12
CA GLN A 30 3.57 5.79 -10.70
C GLN A 30 2.19 6.40 -10.42
N ASN A 31 1.38 5.70 -9.65
CA ASN A 31 0.05 6.16 -9.26
C ASN A 31 -0.94 6.41 -10.42
N SER A 32 -0.61 5.96 -11.65
CA SER A 32 -1.52 6.07 -12.80
C SER A 32 -2.60 4.98 -12.78
N ILE A 33 -3.70 5.23 -13.48
CA ILE A 33 -4.74 4.21 -13.70
C ILE A 33 -4.16 3.01 -14.46
N ALA A 34 -3.28 3.26 -15.45
CA ALA A 34 -2.60 2.18 -16.15
C ALA A 34 -1.76 1.30 -15.21
N ALA A 35 -1.11 1.87 -14.19
CA ALA A 35 -0.33 1.11 -13.21
C ALA A 35 -1.20 0.18 -12.35
N LEU A 36 -2.38 0.64 -11.93
CA LEU A 36 -3.38 -0.19 -11.24
C LEU A 36 -3.83 -1.37 -12.12
N VAL A 37 -4.28 -1.08 -13.34
CA VAL A 37 -4.79 -2.10 -14.27
C VAL A 37 -3.72 -3.14 -14.59
N LYS A 38 -2.45 -2.73 -14.70
CA LYS A 38 -1.34 -3.66 -14.94
C LYS A 38 -0.97 -4.48 -13.72
N ALA A 39 -1.04 -3.93 -12.52
CA ALA A 39 -0.87 -4.71 -11.28
C ALA A 39 -1.92 -5.83 -11.19
N ASP A 40 -3.17 -5.52 -11.51
CA ASP A 40 -4.25 -6.49 -11.61
C ASP A 40 -3.97 -7.55 -12.70
N SER A 41 -3.58 -7.12 -13.89
CA SER A 41 -3.36 -8.01 -15.06
C SER A 41 -2.28 -9.06 -14.83
N ILE A 42 -1.30 -8.79 -13.97
CA ILE A 42 -0.25 -9.75 -13.59
C ILE A 42 -0.56 -10.50 -12.29
N GLY A 43 -1.77 -10.33 -11.72
CA GLY A 43 -2.22 -11.06 -10.55
C GLY A 43 -1.55 -10.65 -9.24
N CYS A 44 -1.18 -9.37 -9.06
CA CYS A 44 -0.77 -8.89 -7.74
C CYS A 44 -1.90 -9.02 -6.72
N TYR A 45 -1.57 -9.37 -5.49
CA TYR A 45 -2.51 -9.36 -4.37
C TYR A 45 -3.11 -7.98 -4.16
N GLY A 46 -2.26 -6.95 -4.17
CA GLY A 46 -2.66 -5.57 -3.98
C GLY A 46 -1.93 -4.61 -4.92
N SER A 47 -2.59 -3.51 -5.24
CA SER A 47 -2.01 -2.32 -5.84
C SER A 47 -2.00 -1.22 -4.79
N GLU A 48 -0.81 -0.81 -4.37
CA GLU A 48 -0.66 0.32 -3.46
C GLU A 48 -0.68 1.63 -4.25
N PHE A 49 -1.25 2.68 -3.66
CA PHE A 49 -1.32 4.02 -4.23
C PHE A 49 -1.46 5.09 -3.15
N ASP A 50 -0.92 6.28 -3.42
CA ASP A 50 -0.82 7.39 -2.48
C ASP A 50 -1.90 8.43 -2.73
N VAL A 51 -2.46 9.03 -1.67
CA VAL A 51 -3.46 10.09 -1.80
C VAL A 51 -3.18 11.31 -0.93
N TRP A 52 -3.60 12.47 -1.46
CA TRP A 52 -3.66 13.76 -0.79
C TRP A 52 -5.06 14.34 -0.87
N MET A 53 -5.40 15.19 0.09
CA MET A 53 -6.57 16.05 -0.02
C MET A 53 -6.16 17.43 -0.55
N SER A 54 -6.81 17.89 -1.61
CA SER A 54 -6.61 19.20 -2.25
C SER A 54 -7.03 20.38 -1.34
N ALA A 55 -6.76 21.61 -1.76
CA ALA A 55 -7.14 22.82 -1.02
C ALA A 55 -8.67 22.90 -0.79
N ASP A 56 -9.46 22.47 -1.75
CA ASP A 56 -10.92 22.47 -1.74
C ASP A 56 -11.54 21.14 -1.28
N GLY A 57 -10.70 20.24 -0.72
CA GLY A 57 -11.15 19.04 0.01
C GLY A 57 -11.45 17.83 -0.86
N ALA A 58 -11.04 17.79 -2.12
CA ALA A 58 -11.14 16.57 -2.94
C ALA A 58 -9.91 15.66 -2.76
N ILE A 59 -10.08 14.36 -2.95
CA ILE A 59 -8.97 13.39 -2.81
C ILE A 59 -8.37 13.12 -4.19
N VAL A 60 -7.05 13.31 -4.30
CA VAL A 60 -6.26 13.13 -5.53
C VAL A 60 -5.13 12.12 -5.30
N VAL A 61 -4.75 11.40 -6.36
CA VAL A 61 -3.76 10.32 -6.28
C VAL A 61 -2.40 10.85 -6.68
N ASN A 62 -1.48 10.98 -5.72
CA ASN A 62 -0.10 11.41 -5.93
C ASN A 62 0.76 11.08 -4.71
N HIS A 63 2.03 10.76 -4.91
CA HIS A 63 2.96 10.48 -3.81
C HIS A 63 3.51 11.74 -3.15
N ASP A 64 4.08 12.64 -3.93
CA ASP A 64 4.83 13.79 -3.40
C ASP A 64 3.89 14.90 -2.88
N PRO A 65 4.32 15.71 -1.91
CA PRO A 65 3.54 16.84 -1.41
C PRO A 65 3.37 17.96 -2.46
N SER A 66 4.05 17.83 -3.60
CA SER A 66 3.91 18.72 -4.75
C SER A 66 4.12 17.97 -6.06
N PHE A 67 3.44 18.39 -7.12
CA PHE A 67 3.62 17.88 -8.47
C PHE A 67 3.64 19.03 -9.49
N LYS A 68 4.67 19.07 -10.34
CA LYS A 68 4.86 20.15 -11.34
C LYS A 68 4.72 21.57 -10.76
N GLY A 69 5.29 21.78 -9.57
CA GLY A 69 5.28 23.07 -8.87
C GLY A 69 3.97 23.42 -8.13
N LYS A 70 2.96 22.57 -8.17
CA LYS A 70 1.70 22.71 -7.44
C LYS A 70 1.74 21.88 -6.16
N ARG A 71 1.49 22.52 -4.99
CA ARG A 71 1.41 21.82 -3.70
C ARG A 71 0.02 21.22 -3.51
N MET A 72 -0.06 19.94 -3.16
CA MET A 72 -1.31 19.18 -3.07
C MET A 72 -2.35 19.87 -2.18
N GLU A 73 -1.99 20.19 -0.94
CA GLU A 73 -2.91 20.80 0.03
C GLU A 73 -3.25 22.27 -0.23
N GLN A 74 -2.57 22.94 -1.17
CA GLN A 74 -2.70 24.40 -1.45
C GLN A 74 -3.25 24.69 -2.84
N THR A 75 -3.52 23.66 -3.64
CA THR A 75 -3.99 23.78 -5.02
C THR A 75 -5.37 23.15 -5.14
N SER A 76 -6.23 23.74 -5.95
CA SER A 76 -7.58 23.25 -6.19
C SER A 76 -7.58 21.91 -6.95
N PHE A 77 -8.65 21.17 -6.80
CA PHE A 77 -8.87 19.91 -7.49
C PHE A 77 -8.72 20.01 -9.02
N ASP A 78 -9.36 21.02 -9.62
CA ASP A 78 -9.34 21.23 -11.07
C ASP A 78 -7.92 21.50 -11.58
N GLU A 79 -7.14 22.32 -10.86
CA GLU A 79 -5.75 22.59 -11.23
C GLU A 79 -4.84 21.35 -11.09
N LEU A 80 -5.06 20.52 -10.06
CA LEU A 80 -4.28 19.30 -9.85
C LEU A 80 -4.59 18.25 -10.92
N THR A 81 -5.86 17.98 -11.18
CA THR A 81 -6.29 16.96 -12.16
C THR A 81 -6.08 17.38 -13.62
N ALA A 82 -5.76 18.64 -13.89
CA ALA A 82 -5.28 19.10 -15.19
C ALA A 82 -3.80 18.76 -15.46
N LEU A 83 -3.05 18.36 -14.42
CA LEU A 83 -1.63 18.01 -14.57
C LEU A 83 -1.48 16.62 -15.18
N THR A 84 -0.53 16.49 -16.12
CA THR A 84 -0.28 15.26 -16.88
C THR A 84 0.87 14.45 -16.28
N LEU A 85 0.67 13.16 -16.07
CA LEU A 85 1.68 12.18 -15.67
C LEU A 85 2.65 11.86 -16.84
N ALA A 86 3.73 11.14 -16.54
CA ALA A 86 4.75 10.79 -17.52
C ALA A 86 4.24 9.88 -18.67
N ASN A 87 3.17 9.12 -18.43
CA ASN A 87 2.52 8.26 -19.43
C ASN A 87 1.42 8.95 -20.24
N GLY A 88 1.19 10.23 -20.04
CA GLY A 88 0.16 11.02 -20.74
C GLY A 88 -1.22 11.03 -20.09
N GLU A 89 -1.47 10.23 -19.04
CA GLU A 89 -2.68 10.35 -18.23
C GLU A 89 -2.66 11.64 -17.40
N ASN A 90 -3.84 12.15 -17.06
CA ASN A 90 -3.94 13.20 -16.05
C ASN A 90 -3.74 12.62 -14.65
N LEU A 91 -3.33 13.47 -13.69
CA LEU A 91 -3.27 13.11 -12.28
C LEU A 91 -4.67 12.67 -11.83
N PRO A 92 -4.86 11.42 -11.37
CA PRO A 92 -6.20 10.90 -11.12
C PRO A 92 -6.83 11.48 -9.84
N SER A 93 -8.13 11.66 -9.84
CA SER A 93 -8.90 11.73 -8.61
C SER A 93 -9.08 10.32 -8.02
N LEU A 94 -9.37 10.24 -6.71
CA LEU A 94 -9.74 8.96 -6.08
C LEU A 94 -10.96 8.34 -6.75
N GLU A 95 -11.94 9.15 -7.16
CA GLU A 95 -13.14 8.68 -7.86
C GLU A 95 -12.80 8.04 -9.22
N GLN A 96 -11.95 8.69 -10.04
CA GLN A 96 -11.48 8.12 -11.30
C GLN A 96 -10.67 6.83 -11.10
N TYR A 97 -9.87 6.78 -10.06
CA TYR A 97 -9.09 5.59 -9.70
C TYR A 97 -10.01 4.43 -9.29
N PHE A 98 -11.05 4.70 -8.51
CA PHE A 98 -12.06 3.71 -8.11
C PHE A 98 -12.95 3.27 -9.28
N ASP A 99 -13.29 4.16 -10.21
CA ASP A 99 -14.00 3.78 -11.43
C ASP A 99 -13.21 2.78 -12.28
N ALA A 100 -11.89 3.00 -12.42
CA ALA A 100 -11.02 2.05 -13.10
C ALA A 100 -10.94 0.70 -12.34
N ALA A 101 -10.86 0.76 -11.01
CA ALA A 101 -10.80 -0.41 -10.15
C ALA A 101 -12.04 -1.33 -10.21
N ARG A 102 -13.17 -0.87 -10.76
CA ARG A 102 -14.38 -1.70 -10.98
C ARG A 102 -14.10 -2.95 -11.84
N LYS A 103 -13.10 -2.87 -12.70
CA LYS A 103 -12.72 -3.96 -13.63
C LYS A 103 -11.56 -4.80 -13.09
N CYS A 104 -11.03 -4.47 -11.94
CA CYS A 104 -9.89 -5.12 -11.30
C CYS A 104 -10.34 -5.99 -10.12
N GLY A 105 -9.68 -7.13 -9.93
CA GLY A 105 -9.86 -8.01 -8.76
C GLY A 105 -8.84 -7.74 -7.65
N THR A 106 -7.73 -7.02 -7.93
CA THR A 106 -6.67 -6.72 -6.98
C THR A 106 -7.18 -5.87 -5.81
N ARG A 107 -6.62 -6.06 -4.61
CA ARG A 107 -6.92 -5.22 -3.44
C ARG A 107 -6.37 -3.81 -3.64
N LEU A 108 -7.01 -2.86 -2.99
CA LEU A 108 -6.65 -1.45 -3.04
C LEU A 108 -5.99 -1.07 -1.71
N ILE A 109 -4.67 -0.82 -1.74
CA ILE A 109 -3.89 -0.44 -0.56
C ILE A 109 -3.62 1.05 -0.67
N LEU A 110 -4.35 1.84 0.12
CA LEU A 110 -4.35 3.30 0.06
C LEU A 110 -3.44 3.86 1.14
N GLU A 111 -2.38 4.57 0.72
CA GLU A 111 -1.59 5.41 1.63
C GLU A 111 -2.19 6.81 1.73
N LEU A 112 -2.68 7.18 2.92
CA LEU A 112 -2.96 8.58 3.20
C LEU A 112 -1.67 9.28 3.63
N LYS A 113 -1.23 10.22 2.81
CA LYS A 113 -0.02 11.02 3.09
C LYS A 113 -0.24 11.93 4.30
N VAL A 114 0.85 12.23 5.00
CA VAL A 114 0.82 13.12 6.18
C VAL A 114 0.41 14.52 5.76
N HIS A 115 -0.68 15.02 6.31
CA HIS A 115 -1.20 16.37 6.05
C HIS A 115 -0.69 17.39 7.06
N SER A 116 -0.92 18.67 6.77
CA SER A 116 -0.41 19.79 7.55
C SER A 116 -0.98 19.86 8.97
N THR A 117 -2.18 19.31 9.21
CA THR A 117 -2.78 19.24 10.56
C THR A 117 -3.55 17.92 10.78
N PRO A 118 -3.70 17.48 12.05
CA PRO A 118 -4.51 16.31 12.40
C PRO A 118 -5.98 16.42 11.95
N GLU A 119 -6.55 17.63 11.97
CA GLU A 119 -7.93 17.86 11.55
C GLU A 119 -8.10 17.62 10.05
N ARG A 120 -7.11 18.02 9.24
CA ARG A 120 -7.12 17.72 7.80
C ARG A 120 -6.98 16.24 7.51
N GLU A 121 -6.19 15.52 8.29
CA GLU A 121 -6.11 14.06 8.17
C GLU A 121 -7.45 13.40 8.50
N ALA A 122 -8.10 13.83 9.59
CA ALA A 122 -9.42 13.31 9.99
C ALA A 122 -10.50 13.59 8.93
N GLU A 123 -10.48 14.79 8.33
CA GLU A 123 -11.36 15.14 7.21
C GLU A 123 -11.09 14.26 5.97
N ALA A 124 -9.82 14.09 5.60
CA ALA A 124 -9.43 13.25 4.47
C ALA A 124 -9.86 11.79 4.68
N VAL A 125 -9.64 11.23 5.88
CA VAL A 125 -10.10 9.88 6.24
C VAL A 125 -11.62 9.76 6.08
N GLY A 126 -12.39 10.72 6.58
CA GLY A 126 -13.86 10.71 6.46
C GLY A 126 -14.32 10.65 5.00
N LYS A 127 -13.74 11.49 4.14
CA LYS A 127 -14.04 11.52 2.70
C LYS A 127 -13.65 10.23 1.97
N ILE A 128 -12.49 9.67 2.32
CA ILE A 128 -12.03 8.39 1.76
C ILE A 128 -13.00 7.26 2.14
N VAL A 129 -13.31 7.13 3.43
CA VAL A 129 -14.22 6.08 3.93
C VAL A 129 -15.63 6.21 3.32
N GLU A 130 -16.14 7.43 3.20
CA GLU A 130 -17.41 7.69 2.52
C GLU A 130 -17.38 7.25 1.06
N MET A 131 -16.31 7.55 0.33
CA MET A 131 -16.13 7.15 -1.06
C MET A 131 -16.00 5.63 -1.21
N VAL A 132 -15.24 4.97 -0.32
CA VAL A 132 -15.14 3.50 -0.28
C VAL A 132 -16.51 2.87 -0.13
N LYS A 133 -17.33 3.38 0.78
CA LYS A 133 -18.72 2.94 1.01
C LYS A 133 -19.62 3.16 -0.22
N LYS A 134 -19.50 4.33 -0.87
CA LYS A 134 -20.22 4.65 -2.11
C LYS A 134 -19.92 3.64 -3.23
N TYR A 135 -18.69 3.12 -3.28
CA TYR A 135 -18.25 2.17 -4.29
C TYR A 135 -18.45 0.69 -3.89
N GLY A 136 -18.77 0.40 -2.63
CA GLY A 136 -18.88 -0.97 -2.10
C GLY A 136 -17.55 -1.69 -2.07
N TYR A 137 -16.46 -0.97 -1.68
CA TYR A 137 -15.09 -1.49 -1.72
C TYR A 137 -14.55 -1.85 -0.33
N GLU A 138 -15.38 -1.85 0.71
CA GLU A 138 -14.99 -2.09 2.10
C GLU A 138 -14.15 -3.36 2.25
N ASP A 139 -14.55 -4.46 1.61
CA ASP A 139 -13.86 -5.75 1.68
C ASP A 139 -12.55 -5.80 0.88
N ARG A 140 -12.26 -4.77 0.07
CA ARG A 140 -11.10 -4.70 -0.82
C ARG A 140 -10.06 -3.69 -0.37
N MET A 141 -10.40 -2.84 0.60
CA MET A 141 -9.50 -1.77 1.06
C MET A 141 -8.55 -2.25 2.14
N GLU A 142 -7.34 -1.73 2.08
CA GLU A 142 -6.39 -1.68 3.17
C GLU A 142 -5.86 -0.26 3.26
N TYR A 143 -5.66 0.26 4.47
CA TYR A 143 -5.16 1.61 4.69
C TYR A 143 -3.79 1.59 5.32
N ILE A 144 -2.90 2.43 4.82
CA ILE A 144 -1.56 2.60 5.36
C ILE A 144 -1.25 4.10 5.53
N SER A 145 -0.46 4.47 6.53
CA SER A 145 0.01 5.85 6.70
C SER A 145 1.25 5.94 7.58
N PHE A 146 2.09 6.94 7.34
CA PHE A 146 3.14 7.40 8.26
C PHE A 146 2.59 8.22 9.42
N SER A 147 1.37 8.76 9.31
CA SER A 147 0.70 9.46 10.38
C SER A 147 -0.01 8.50 11.32
N LEU A 148 0.42 8.45 12.58
CA LEU A 148 -0.29 7.70 13.62
C LEU A 148 -1.70 8.24 13.84
N ASN A 149 -1.91 9.55 13.67
CA ASN A 149 -3.23 10.17 13.76
C ASN A 149 -4.15 9.65 12.63
N ALA A 150 -3.66 9.63 11.38
CA ALA A 150 -4.42 9.10 10.26
C ALA A 150 -4.78 7.61 10.47
N CYS A 151 -3.84 6.78 10.95
CA CYS A 151 -4.12 5.38 11.28
C CYS A 151 -5.24 5.26 12.34
N LYS A 152 -5.18 6.05 13.42
CA LYS A 152 -6.23 6.07 14.46
C LYS A 152 -7.58 6.52 13.92
N GLU A 153 -7.60 7.51 13.03
CA GLU A 153 -8.83 7.96 12.40
C GLU A 153 -9.41 6.89 11.46
N PHE A 154 -8.59 6.14 10.71
CA PHE A 154 -9.06 4.99 9.94
C PHE A 154 -9.63 3.89 10.84
N VAL A 155 -8.95 3.52 11.94
CA VAL A 155 -9.46 2.53 12.91
C VAL A 155 -10.82 2.95 13.45
N LYS A 156 -11.04 4.24 13.68
CA LYS A 156 -12.29 4.79 14.23
C LYS A 156 -13.43 4.88 13.20
N GLN A 157 -13.12 5.20 11.93
CA GLN A 157 -14.12 5.58 10.92
C GLN A 157 -14.42 4.50 9.88
N ALA A 158 -13.44 3.61 9.58
CA ALA A 158 -13.63 2.50 8.66
C ALA A 158 -14.47 1.39 9.31
N PRO A 159 -15.08 0.50 8.51
CA PRO A 159 -15.76 -0.68 9.04
C PRO A 159 -14.85 -1.53 9.92
N GLU A 160 -15.42 -2.14 10.95
CA GLU A 160 -14.67 -3.03 11.85
C GLU A 160 -14.00 -4.16 11.06
N GLY A 161 -12.73 -4.43 11.37
CA GLY A 161 -11.94 -5.45 10.68
C GLY A 161 -11.26 -4.98 9.40
N THR A 162 -11.45 -3.72 8.95
CA THR A 162 -10.68 -3.17 7.83
C THR A 162 -9.18 -3.09 8.20
N PRO A 163 -8.27 -3.65 7.39
CA PRO A 163 -6.84 -3.58 7.69
C PRO A 163 -6.33 -2.13 7.68
N VAL A 164 -5.66 -1.75 8.78
CA VAL A 164 -4.93 -0.48 8.93
C VAL A 164 -3.53 -0.80 9.40
N LEU A 165 -2.49 -0.43 8.62
CA LEU A 165 -1.10 -0.69 8.93
C LEU A 165 -0.33 0.63 9.09
N TYR A 166 0.59 0.65 10.06
CA TYR A 166 1.44 1.82 10.34
C TYR A 166 2.80 1.69 9.66
N LEU A 167 3.32 2.83 9.12
CA LEU A 167 4.51 2.82 8.26
C LEU A 167 5.79 3.27 8.96
N ASN A 168 5.73 4.06 10.04
CA ASN A 168 6.88 4.85 10.50
C ASN A 168 7.97 4.04 11.26
N GLY A 169 7.61 2.91 11.89
CA GLY A 169 8.59 1.92 12.36
C GLY A 169 9.09 2.06 13.80
N GLU A 170 8.62 3.04 14.59
CA GLU A 170 9.06 3.26 15.97
C GLU A 170 8.23 2.51 17.02
N LEU A 171 7.04 2.00 16.65
CA LEU A 171 6.16 1.28 17.57
C LEU A 171 6.29 -0.23 17.39
N SER A 172 6.33 -0.94 18.51
CA SER A 172 6.32 -2.41 18.54
C SER A 172 4.93 -2.96 18.13
N PRO A 173 4.83 -4.26 17.74
CA PRO A 173 3.55 -4.89 17.48
C PRO A 173 2.57 -4.80 18.63
N ALA A 174 3.03 -4.94 19.88
CA ALA A 174 2.18 -4.81 21.06
C ALA A 174 1.58 -3.39 21.20
N GLU A 175 2.38 -2.34 21.01
CA GLU A 175 1.91 -0.96 21.04
C GLU A 175 0.89 -0.66 19.92
N LEU A 176 1.13 -1.17 18.71
CA LEU A 176 0.18 -1.03 17.62
C LEU A 176 -1.15 -1.74 17.92
N LYS A 177 -1.08 -2.94 18.51
CA LYS A 177 -2.27 -3.71 18.91
C LYS A 177 -3.13 -2.98 19.93
N GLU A 178 -2.51 -2.32 20.90
CA GLU A 178 -3.22 -1.49 21.91
C GLU A 178 -3.97 -0.30 21.26
N LEU A 179 -3.47 0.19 20.12
CA LEU A 179 -4.11 1.27 19.36
C LEU A 179 -5.18 0.76 18.37
N GLY A 180 -5.44 -0.55 18.32
CA GLY A 180 -6.38 -1.15 17.38
C GLY A 180 -5.86 -1.23 15.94
N ILE A 181 -4.58 -0.92 15.70
CA ILE A 181 -3.93 -1.02 14.39
C ILE A 181 -3.66 -2.50 14.11
N SER A 182 -4.02 -2.95 12.90
CA SER A 182 -4.07 -4.38 12.55
C SER A 182 -2.78 -4.92 11.94
N GLY A 183 -1.77 -4.07 11.72
CA GLY A 183 -0.50 -4.51 11.18
C GLY A 183 0.59 -3.46 11.18
N LEU A 184 1.79 -3.93 10.87
CA LEU A 184 2.94 -3.08 10.62
C LEU A 184 3.34 -3.20 9.16
N ASP A 185 3.60 -2.07 8.53
CA ASP A 185 4.14 -1.97 7.18
C ASP A 185 5.45 -1.19 7.25
N TYR A 186 6.53 -1.88 7.64
CA TYR A 186 7.76 -1.22 8.05
C TYR A 186 8.86 -1.34 7.01
N HIS A 187 9.70 -0.30 6.97
CA HIS A 187 10.91 -0.33 6.16
C HIS A 187 11.80 -1.53 6.57
N LEU A 188 12.39 -2.20 5.60
CA LEU A 188 13.22 -3.40 5.78
C LEU A 188 14.26 -3.27 6.91
N SER A 189 14.88 -2.08 7.06
CA SER A 189 15.89 -1.86 8.11
C SER A 189 15.32 -2.00 9.53
N VAL A 190 14.04 -1.71 9.73
CA VAL A 190 13.36 -1.90 11.02
C VAL A 190 13.17 -3.39 11.28
N LEU A 191 12.68 -4.14 10.28
CA LEU A 191 12.48 -5.59 10.43
C LEU A 191 13.82 -6.33 10.58
N LYS A 192 14.90 -5.89 9.90
CA LYS A 192 16.23 -6.46 10.10
C LYS A 192 16.81 -6.14 11.50
N LYS A 193 16.44 -5.02 12.09
CA LYS A 193 16.83 -4.66 13.46
C LYS A 193 15.99 -5.40 14.51
N HIS A 194 14.74 -5.67 14.21
CA HIS A 194 13.77 -6.32 15.08
C HIS A 194 13.10 -7.51 14.38
N PRO A 195 13.85 -8.59 14.02
CA PRO A 195 13.28 -9.72 13.32
C PRO A 195 12.25 -10.49 14.14
N ASP A 196 12.32 -10.40 15.46
CA ASP A 196 11.36 -10.92 16.43
C ASP A 196 9.97 -10.28 16.32
N TRP A 197 9.86 -9.07 15.80
CA TRP A 197 8.57 -8.38 15.61
C TRP A 197 7.67 -9.06 14.58
N ILE A 198 8.23 -9.81 13.63
CA ILE A 198 7.43 -10.57 12.66
C ILE A 198 6.65 -11.68 13.38
N GLU A 199 7.33 -12.47 14.22
CA GLU A 199 6.69 -13.53 15.00
C GLU A 199 5.74 -12.95 16.07
N GLU A 200 6.12 -11.86 16.74
CA GLU A 200 5.29 -11.16 17.72
C GLU A 200 3.98 -10.66 17.09
N ALA A 201 4.06 -10.00 15.92
CA ALA A 201 2.89 -9.54 15.18
C ALA A 201 1.94 -10.70 14.85
N HIS A 202 2.46 -11.82 14.34
CA HIS A 202 1.66 -12.99 14.03
C HIS A 202 0.97 -13.59 15.26
N LYS A 203 1.65 -13.66 16.42
CA LYS A 203 1.05 -14.09 17.70
C LYS A 203 -0.11 -13.20 18.14
N LEU A 204 -0.05 -11.91 17.78
CA LEU A 204 -1.11 -10.93 18.05
C LEU A 204 -2.21 -10.91 16.96
N GLY A 205 -2.10 -11.75 15.93
CA GLY A 205 -3.02 -11.80 14.79
C GLY A 205 -2.92 -10.57 13.87
N MET A 206 -1.72 -9.99 13.77
CA MET A 206 -1.44 -8.80 12.97
C MET A 206 -0.76 -9.18 11.65
N VAL A 207 -0.93 -8.33 10.65
CA VAL A 207 -0.28 -8.44 9.32
C VAL A 207 1.08 -7.76 9.34
N VAL A 208 2.07 -8.37 8.67
CA VAL A 208 3.40 -7.79 8.46
C VAL A 208 3.64 -7.54 6.98
N ASN A 209 3.84 -6.29 6.60
CA ASN A 209 4.30 -5.87 5.28
C ASN A 209 5.67 -5.18 5.37
N SER A 210 6.42 -5.16 4.28
CA SER A 210 7.66 -4.38 4.17
C SER A 210 7.79 -3.68 2.82
N TRP A 211 8.30 -2.46 2.83
CA TRP A 211 8.45 -1.56 1.68
C TRP A 211 9.84 -0.90 1.63
N THR A 212 10.29 -0.32 0.52
CA THR A 212 10.01 -0.74 -0.84
C THR A 212 11.12 -1.69 -1.24
N ILE A 213 10.79 -2.93 -1.55
CA ILE A 213 11.75 -4.03 -1.65
C ILE A 213 11.95 -4.38 -3.12
N ASP A 214 13.03 -3.88 -3.71
CA ASP A 214 13.32 -4.10 -5.14
C ASP A 214 14.49 -5.08 -5.38
N ASN A 215 15.23 -5.42 -4.32
CA ASN A 215 16.37 -6.34 -4.39
C ASN A 215 15.95 -7.78 -4.09
N ALA A 216 16.31 -8.73 -4.95
CA ALA A 216 15.94 -10.13 -4.82
C ALA A 216 16.45 -10.79 -3.51
N ALA A 217 17.64 -10.41 -3.03
CA ALA A 217 18.17 -10.98 -1.77
C ALA A 217 17.36 -10.50 -0.56
N ASP A 218 16.90 -9.26 -0.57
CA ASP A 218 16.04 -8.73 0.48
C ASP A 218 14.62 -9.35 0.42
N MET A 219 14.09 -9.60 -0.79
CA MET A 219 12.85 -10.35 -0.97
C MET A 219 12.95 -11.76 -0.36
N VAL A 220 14.03 -12.48 -0.67
CA VAL A 220 14.29 -13.83 -0.12
C VAL A 220 14.36 -13.79 1.40
N TRP A 221 15.10 -12.84 1.96
CA TRP A 221 15.19 -12.68 3.43
C TRP A 221 13.82 -12.51 4.07
N LEU A 222 12.96 -11.66 3.51
CA LEU A 222 11.60 -11.42 4.03
C LEU A 222 10.71 -12.66 3.90
N ILE A 223 10.79 -13.37 2.76
CA ILE A 223 10.04 -14.63 2.54
C ILE A 223 10.46 -15.68 3.58
N GLU A 224 11.77 -15.85 3.82
CA GLU A 224 12.30 -16.80 4.80
C GLU A 224 11.90 -16.44 6.24
N HIS A 225 11.66 -15.16 6.54
CA HIS A 225 11.17 -14.71 7.85
C HIS A 225 9.64 -14.70 7.95
N GLY A 226 8.95 -15.08 6.86
CA GLY A 226 7.50 -15.32 6.88
C GLY A 226 6.65 -14.05 6.87
N VAL A 227 7.12 -12.93 6.28
CA VAL A 227 6.27 -11.74 6.15
C VAL A 227 5.07 -12.02 5.26
N ASP A 228 3.93 -11.40 5.56
CA ASP A 228 2.67 -11.65 4.85
C ASP A 228 2.64 -10.96 3.49
N LEU A 229 3.17 -9.74 3.41
CA LEU A 229 3.16 -8.90 2.22
C LEU A 229 4.54 -8.32 1.95
N ILE A 230 4.87 -8.16 0.67
CA ILE A 230 6.04 -7.38 0.24
C ILE A 230 5.59 -6.35 -0.79
N THR A 231 5.80 -5.07 -0.49
CA THR A 231 5.53 -3.95 -1.38
C THR A 231 6.77 -3.64 -2.21
N THR A 232 6.66 -3.73 -3.54
CA THR A 232 7.79 -3.67 -4.47
C THR A 232 7.48 -2.96 -5.78
N ASN A 233 8.49 -2.31 -6.40
CA ASN A 233 8.43 -1.84 -7.79
C ASN A 233 8.74 -2.95 -8.80
N GLU A 234 9.14 -4.14 -8.33
CA GLU A 234 9.53 -5.30 -9.15
C GLU A 234 8.59 -6.50 -8.91
N PRO A 235 7.27 -6.35 -9.08
CA PRO A 235 6.31 -7.39 -8.71
C PRO A 235 6.54 -8.70 -9.46
N VAL A 236 6.96 -8.65 -10.72
CA VAL A 236 7.27 -9.85 -11.54
C VAL A 236 8.49 -10.60 -11.00
N VAL A 237 9.50 -9.90 -10.48
CA VAL A 237 10.67 -10.53 -9.83
C VAL A 237 10.22 -11.27 -8.59
N LEU A 238 9.42 -10.64 -7.74
CA LEU A 238 8.90 -11.28 -6.53
C LEU A 238 8.01 -12.49 -6.85
N GLN A 239 7.13 -12.40 -7.85
CA GLN A 239 6.30 -13.53 -8.30
C GLN A 239 7.15 -14.72 -8.74
N LYS A 240 8.25 -14.49 -9.48
CA LYS A 240 9.18 -15.54 -9.89
C LYS A 240 9.91 -16.19 -8.71
N LEU A 241 10.29 -15.39 -7.70
CA LEU A 241 10.89 -15.94 -6.47
C LEU A 241 9.90 -16.83 -5.73
N LEU A 242 8.66 -16.39 -5.57
CA LEU A 242 7.60 -17.15 -4.88
C LEU A 242 7.21 -18.44 -5.62
N SER A 243 7.26 -18.45 -6.95
CA SER A 243 6.97 -19.63 -7.77
C SER A 243 8.17 -20.57 -7.96
N GLY A 244 9.36 -20.20 -7.48
CA GLY A 244 10.60 -20.97 -7.66
C GLY A 244 11.19 -20.91 -9.08
N THR A 245 10.69 -20.00 -9.96
CA THR A 245 11.15 -19.87 -11.37
C THR A 245 12.15 -18.72 -11.56
N TYR A 246 12.64 -18.12 -10.50
CA TYR A 246 13.62 -17.05 -10.57
C TYR A 246 14.96 -17.59 -11.06
N GLY A 247 15.48 -17.00 -12.15
CA GLY A 247 16.74 -17.45 -12.80
C GLY A 247 16.53 -18.43 -13.98
N GLU A 248 15.33 -18.90 -14.24
CA GLU A 248 14.98 -19.60 -15.47
C GLU A 248 14.89 -18.60 -16.63
N LYS A 249 15.58 -18.94 -17.77
CA LYS A 249 15.64 -18.09 -18.98
C LYS A 249 14.49 -18.43 -19.92
#